data_f8ea7c25a6f2a78b5bf700b5f9bdbe4f
#
_entry.id   f8ea7c25a6f2a78b5bf700b5f9bdbe4f
#
_cell.length_a   1.000
_cell.length_b   1.000
_cell.length_c   1.000
_cell.angle_alpha   90.00
_cell.angle_beta   90.00
_cell.angle_gamma   90.00
#
_symmetry.space_group_name_H-M   'P 1'
#
loop_
_entity.id
_entity.type
_entity.pdbx_description
1 polymer ?
#
loop_
_entity_poly.entity_id
_entity_poly.type
_entity_poly.pdbx_seq_one_letter_code
_entity_poly.pdbx_strand_id
1 'polypeptide(L)'
;MSPADAQPERRLPKSRLHRFLGAAWTLLLISYVVLVALATASGRAQPAAWLLVLILVLGTAHSLAEGNRTAAMMALGNLAVVAIMFSLKGPFAALSLTTAIIQAVICWLFVRGLRPGKTDIITHIAYTIRPDRSRRERMYIRTVAWCWATLMGLMSATSFTIAFVPSGAFWWWWMNIAPFALPIGFFLLEWLFRQFWLHKEIKAGGPIDWTRIRNIDFLRLFQP
;
A
#
# COMPACT_ATOMS: atom_id res chain seq x y z
N MET A 1 -0.52 -7.45 -46.41
CA MET A 1 -1.09 -7.84 -45.09
C MET A 1 -1.46 -6.57 -44.38
N SER A 2 -2.75 -6.28 -44.26
CA SER A 2 -3.27 -5.01 -43.70
C SER A 2 -3.22 -5.08 -42.18
N PRO A 3 -2.79 -4.02 -41.44
CA PRO A 3 -2.75 -3.99 -39.99
C PRO A 3 -4.14 -3.83 -39.33
N ALA A 4 -5.22 -4.04 -40.07
CA ALA A 4 -6.59 -3.79 -39.62
C ALA A 4 -7.26 -4.95 -38.85
N ASP A 5 -6.61 -6.11 -38.69
CA ASP A 5 -7.22 -7.30 -38.07
C ASP A 5 -6.81 -7.57 -36.61
N ALA A 6 -6.27 -6.56 -35.91
CA ALA A 6 -6.09 -6.66 -34.47
C ALA A 6 -7.48 -6.55 -33.79
N GLN A 7 -8.20 -7.66 -33.70
CA GLN A 7 -9.42 -7.75 -32.90
C GLN A 7 -9.11 -7.32 -31.45
N PRO A 8 -9.89 -6.38 -30.88
CA PRO A 8 -9.75 -6.05 -29.46
C PRO A 8 -10.07 -7.30 -28.65
N GLU A 9 -9.11 -7.79 -27.88
CA GLU A 9 -9.31 -8.88 -26.92
C GLU A 9 -10.59 -8.65 -26.13
N ARG A 10 -11.64 -9.45 -26.39
CA ARG A 10 -12.89 -9.45 -25.63
C ARG A 10 -12.54 -9.89 -24.20
N ARG A 11 -12.34 -8.94 -23.30
CA ARG A 11 -12.25 -9.21 -21.86
C ARG A 11 -13.58 -9.84 -21.43
N LEU A 12 -13.54 -11.14 -21.14
CA LEU A 12 -14.68 -11.85 -20.59
C LEU A 12 -15.17 -11.13 -19.33
N PRO A 13 -16.50 -10.98 -19.15
CA PRO A 13 -17.04 -10.32 -17.97
C PRO A 13 -16.60 -11.11 -16.73
N LYS A 14 -15.98 -10.42 -15.76
CA LYS A 14 -15.56 -11.02 -14.49
C LYS A 14 -16.78 -11.72 -13.88
N SER A 15 -16.66 -13.03 -13.64
CA SER A 15 -17.74 -13.87 -13.13
C SER A 15 -18.33 -13.26 -11.83
N ARG A 16 -19.61 -13.53 -11.54
CA ARG A 16 -20.27 -13.10 -10.29
C ARG A 16 -19.47 -13.53 -9.06
N LEU A 17 -18.83 -14.70 -9.15
CA LEU A 17 -17.93 -15.23 -8.10
C LEU A 17 -16.75 -14.29 -7.82
N HIS A 18 -16.10 -13.74 -8.84
CA HIS A 18 -14.98 -12.80 -8.66
C HIS A 18 -15.39 -11.50 -7.95
N ARG A 19 -16.60 -11.01 -8.22
CA ARG A 19 -17.15 -9.83 -7.53
C ARG A 19 -17.51 -10.15 -6.08
N PHE A 20 -18.06 -11.32 -5.84
CA PHE A 20 -18.39 -11.78 -4.49
C PHE A 20 -17.12 -11.98 -3.63
N LEU A 21 -16.09 -12.64 -4.19
CA LEU A 21 -14.81 -12.82 -3.49
C LEU A 21 -14.13 -11.48 -3.20
N GLY A 22 -14.16 -10.51 -4.13
CA GLY A 22 -13.64 -9.16 -3.89
C GLY A 22 -14.39 -8.43 -2.77
N ALA A 23 -15.72 -8.51 -2.74
CA ALA A 23 -16.53 -7.91 -1.66
C ALA A 23 -16.26 -8.57 -0.30
N ALA A 24 -16.18 -9.91 -0.26
CA ALA A 24 -15.85 -10.66 0.95
C ALA A 24 -14.47 -10.29 1.48
N TRP A 25 -13.48 -10.14 0.60
CA TRP A 25 -12.13 -9.70 0.96
C TRP A 25 -12.09 -8.28 1.52
N THR A 26 -12.84 -7.36 0.91
CA THR A 26 -12.98 -5.98 1.41
C THR A 26 -13.62 -5.94 2.79
N LEU A 27 -14.71 -6.69 3.00
CA LEU A 27 -15.37 -6.80 4.31
C LEU A 27 -14.43 -7.37 5.37
N LEU A 28 -13.63 -8.37 5.03
CA LEU A 28 -12.66 -8.98 5.94
C LEU A 28 -11.57 -7.98 6.36
N LEU A 29 -11.07 -7.17 5.42
CA LEU A 29 -10.11 -6.11 5.71
C LEU A 29 -10.71 -5.00 6.58
N ILE A 30 -11.94 -4.56 6.29
CA ILE A 30 -12.63 -3.56 7.12
C ILE A 30 -12.86 -4.11 8.54
N SER A 31 -13.32 -5.37 8.66
CA SER A 31 -13.49 -6.04 9.95
C SER A 31 -12.19 -6.12 10.74
N TYR A 32 -11.06 -6.35 10.06
CA TYR A 32 -9.74 -6.36 10.70
C TYR A 32 -9.40 -4.99 11.29
N VAL A 33 -9.58 -3.89 10.54
CA VAL A 33 -9.31 -2.53 11.02
C VAL A 33 -10.18 -2.20 12.24
N VAL A 34 -11.48 -2.51 12.17
CA VAL A 34 -12.42 -2.30 13.28
C VAL A 34 -12.04 -3.12 14.50
N LEU A 35 -11.69 -4.40 14.32
CA LEU A 35 -11.29 -5.27 15.43
C LEU A 35 -9.96 -4.85 16.04
N VAL A 36 -9.00 -4.36 15.26
CA VAL A 36 -7.76 -3.78 15.80
C VAL A 36 -8.09 -2.57 16.68
N ALA A 37 -8.94 -1.66 16.21
CA ALA A 37 -9.34 -0.47 16.98
C ALA A 37 -10.06 -0.87 18.29
N LEU A 38 -11.01 -1.82 18.24
CA LEU A 38 -11.73 -2.30 19.42
C LEU A 38 -10.82 -3.09 20.38
N ALA A 39 -9.93 -3.93 19.87
CA ALA A 39 -8.98 -4.70 20.66
C ALA A 39 -8.03 -3.79 21.43
N THR A 40 -7.57 -2.72 20.78
CA THR A 40 -6.69 -1.73 21.41
C THR A 40 -7.44 -0.91 22.46
N ALA A 41 -8.68 -0.50 22.19
CA ALA A 41 -9.51 0.24 23.16
C ALA A 41 -9.85 -0.60 24.39
N SER A 42 -10.06 -1.93 24.22
CA SER A 42 -10.38 -2.87 25.31
C SER A 42 -9.17 -3.51 25.99
N GLY A 43 -7.95 -3.23 25.51
CA GLY A 43 -6.72 -3.89 25.97
C GLY A 43 -6.61 -5.38 25.56
N ARG A 44 -7.50 -5.87 24.70
CA ARG A 44 -7.57 -7.27 24.25
C ARG A 44 -7.17 -7.40 22.79
N ALA A 45 -5.87 -7.45 22.49
CA ALA A 45 -5.37 -7.57 21.12
C ALA A 45 -5.55 -8.98 20.50
N GLN A 46 -5.92 -9.97 21.29
CA GLN A 46 -5.97 -11.37 20.86
C GLN A 46 -6.96 -11.65 19.71
N PRO A 47 -8.21 -11.13 19.70
CA PRO A 47 -9.12 -11.32 18.57
C PRO A 47 -8.61 -10.73 17.25
N ALA A 48 -7.98 -9.55 17.32
CA ALA A 48 -7.40 -8.90 16.14
C ALA A 48 -6.21 -9.71 15.59
N ALA A 49 -5.37 -10.27 16.47
CA ALA A 49 -4.24 -11.10 16.05
C ALA A 49 -4.71 -12.41 15.38
N TRP A 50 -5.76 -13.06 15.90
CA TRP A 50 -6.34 -14.24 15.25
C TRP A 50 -6.95 -13.93 13.88
N LEU A 51 -7.64 -12.81 13.76
CA LEU A 51 -8.17 -12.39 12.47
C LEU A 51 -7.04 -12.08 11.46
N LEU A 52 -5.94 -11.47 11.92
CA LEU A 52 -4.75 -11.28 11.09
C LEU A 52 -4.20 -12.62 10.58
N VAL A 53 -4.06 -13.61 11.46
CA VAL A 53 -3.61 -14.95 11.06
C VAL A 53 -4.56 -15.55 10.02
N LEU A 54 -5.87 -15.43 10.21
CA LEU A 54 -6.87 -15.91 9.26
C LEU A 54 -6.70 -15.22 7.88
N ILE A 55 -6.54 -13.88 7.86
CA ILE A 55 -6.31 -13.12 6.63
C ILE A 55 -5.05 -13.60 5.89
N LEU A 56 -3.95 -13.81 6.62
CA LEU A 56 -2.70 -14.28 6.04
C LEU A 56 -2.81 -15.71 5.49
N VAL A 57 -3.51 -16.60 6.18
CA VAL A 57 -3.77 -17.97 5.71
C VAL A 57 -4.62 -17.96 4.45
N LEU A 58 -5.72 -17.21 4.45
CA LEU A 58 -6.60 -17.10 3.27
C LEU A 58 -5.88 -16.42 2.08
N GLY A 59 -5.09 -15.40 2.35
CA GLY A 59 -4.28 -14.72 1.31
C GLY A 59 -3.23 -15.65 0.70
N THR A 60 -2.59 -16.47 1.54
CA THR A 60 -1.64 -17.49 1.09
C THR A 60 -2.33 -18.55 0.22
N ALA A 61 -3.45 -19.09 0.68
CA ALA A 61 -4.22 -20.07 -0.07
C ALA A 61 -4.70 -19.53 -1.41
N HIS A 62 -5.19 -18.30 -1.44
CA HIS A 62 -5.62 -17.63 -2.67
C HIS A 62 -4.44 -17.43 -3.65
N SER A 63 -3.28 -16.97 -3.16
CA SER A 63 -2.08 -16.77 -3.99
C SER A 63 -1.56 -18.08 -4.57
N LEU A 64 -1.63 -19.16 -3.80
CA LEU A 64 -1.28 -20.52 -4.29
C LEU A 64 -2.26 -21.00 -5.36
N ALA A 65 -3.56 -20.78 -5.16
CA ALA A 65 -4.59 -21.14 -6.14
C ALA A 65 -4.44 -20.38 -7.46
N GLU A 66 -3.96 -19.14 -7.42
CA GLU A 66 -3.65 -18.36 -8.63
C GLU A 66 -2.28 -18.70 -9.25
N GLY A 67 -1.51 -19.60 -8.66
CA GLY A 67 -0.17 -19.95 -9.10
C GLY A 67 0.89 -18.88 -8.85
N ASN A 68 0.58 -17.85 -8.08
CA ASN A 68 1.51 -16.78 -7.74
C ASN A 68 2.43 -17.17 -6.57
N ARG A 69 3.46 -17.95 -6.88
CA ARG A 69 4.43 -18.48 -5.89
C ARG A 69 5.11 -17.38 -5.08
N THR A 70 5.46 -16.27 -5.72
CA THR A 70 6.14 -15.16 -5.02
C THR A 70 5.24 -14.54 -3.95
N ALA A 71 3.98 -14.24 -4.28
CA ALA A 71 3.02 -13.72 -3.33
C ALA A 71 2.74 -14.72 -2.19
N ALA A 72 2.62 -16.01 -2.51
CA ALA A 72 2.44 -17.07 -1.53
C ALA A 72 3.64 -17.18 -0.57
N MET A 73 4.87 -17.12 -1.07
CA MET A 73 6.08 -17.14 -0.23
C MET A 73 6.16 -15.91 0.69
N MET A 74 5.82 -14.72 0.18
CA MET A 74 5.77 -13.51 1.01
C MET A 74 4.71 -13.62 2.11
N ALA A 75 3.52 -14.14 1.79
CA ALA A 75 2.45 -14.31 2.77
C ALA A 75 2.82 -15.37 3.83
N LEU A 76 3.43 -16.49 3.42
CA LEU A 76 3.95 -17.51 4.34
C LEU A 76 5.05 -16.97 5.24
N GLY A 77 5.99 -16.20 4.69
CA GLY A 77 7.04 -15.56 5.47
C GLY A 77 6.46 -14.61 6.52
N ASN A 78 5.47 -13.79 6.14
CA ASN A 78 4.79 -12.90 7.09
C ASN A 78 4.01 -13.71 8.15
N LEU A 79 3.31 -14.77 7.76
CA LEU A 79 2.60 -15.64 8.69
C LEU A 79 3.56 -16.28 9.71
N ALA A 80 4.72 -16.79 9.26
CA ALA A 80 5.72 -17.36 10.16
C ALA A 80 6.25 -16.32 11.16
N VAL A 81 6.57 -15.11 10.69
CA VAL A 81 7.02 -14.01 11.54
C VAL A 81 5.96 -13.63 12.57
N VAL A 82 4.69 -13.50 12.14
CA VAL A 82 3.56 -13.20 13.02
C VAL A 82 3.38 -14.31 14.09
N ALA A 83 3.43 -15.58 13.69
CA ALA A 83 3.30 -16.71 14.61
C ALA A 83 4.43 -16.75 15.66
N ILE A 84 5.67 -16.54 15.23
CA ILE A 84 6.83 -16.47 16.12
C ILE A 84 6.67 -15.32 17.12
N MET A 85 6.33 -14.11 16.64
CA MET A 85 6.20 -12.95 17.51
C MET A 85 4.99 -13.05 18.44
N PHE A 86 3.90 -13.64 17.96
CA PHE A 86 2.75 -13.94 18.81
C PHE A 86 3.13 -14.88 19.98
N SER A 87 3.91 -15.91 19.69
CA SER A 87 4.36 -16.88 20.69
C SER A 87 5.37 -16.31 21.67
N LEU A 88 6.31 -15.47 21.21
CA LEU A 88 7.40 -14.95 22.03
C LEU A 88 7.04 -13.68 22.82
N LYS A 89 6.28 -12.77 22.23
CA LYS A 89 6.01 -11.41 22.75
C LYS A 89 4.53 -11.08 22.88
N GLY A 90 3.65 -11.95 22.36
CA GLY A 90 2.21 -11.79 22.44
C GLY A 90 1.59 -11.01 21.26
N PRO A 91 0.27 -10.81 21.30
CA PRO A 91 -0.51 -10.31 20.17
C PRO A 91 -0.16 -8.86 19.77
N PHE A 92 0.17 -8.01 20.72
CA PHE A 92 0.54 -6.61 20.44
C PHE A 92 1.82 -6.50 19.59
N ALA A 93 2.83 -7.31 19.90
CA ALA A 93 4.08 -7.36 19.14
C ALA A 93 3.85 -7.89 17.71
N ALA A 94 3.02 -8.92 17.57
CA ALA A 94 2.67 -9.49 16.27
C ALA A 94 1.97 -8.46 15.37
N LEU A 95 1.00 -7.70 15.90
CA LEU A 95 0.30 -6.63 15.17
C LEU A 95 1.26 -5.50 14.76
N SER A 96 2.11 -5.04 15.68
CA SER A 96 3.09 -3.97 15.41
C SER A 96 4.09 -4.37 14.33
N LEU A 97 4.58 -5.60 14.38
CA LEU A 97 5.54 -6.10 13.39
C LEU A 97 4.92 -6.27 12.01
N THR A 98 3.66 -6.73 11.93
CA THR A 98 2.95 -6.79 10.65
C THR A 98 2.81 -5.41 10.03
N THR A 99 2.45 -4.40 10.83
CA THR A 99 2.38 -3.01 10.37
C THR A 99 3.75 -2.53 9.88
N ALA A 100 4.82 -2.83 10.61
CA ALA A 100 6.19 -2.51 10.20
C ALA A 100 6.55 -3.16 8.85
N ILE A 101 6.22 -4.42 8.65
CA ILE A 101 6.49 -5.14 7.38
C ILE A 101 5.74 -4.50 6.22
N ILE A 102 4.45 -4.20 6.39
CA ILE A 102 3.66 -3.55 5.33
C ILE A 102 4.27 -2.20 4.94
N GLN A 103 4.62 -1.38 5.92
CA GLN A 103 5.26 -0.08 5.70
C GLN A 103 6.65 -0.22 5.05
N ALA A 104 7.44 -1.24 5.44
CA ALA A 104 8.72 -1.55 4.81
C ALA A 104 8.58 -1.95 3.34
N VAL A 105 7.57 -2.77 3.01
CA VAL A 105 7.27 -3.15 1.62
C VAL A 105 6.89 -1.94 0.79
N ILE A 106 6.04 -1.05 1.33
CA ILE A 106 5.66 0.19 0.64
C ILE A 106 6.89 1.09 0.45
N CYS A 107 7.72 1.27 1.49
CA CYS A 107 8.99 2.00 1.39
C CYS A 107 9.88 1.42 0.29
N TRP A 108 10.06 0.10 0.28
CA TRP A 108 10.87 -0.59 -0.72
C TRP A 108 10.35 -0.39 -2.15
N LEU A 109 9.03 -0.38 -2.35
CA LEU A 109 8.42 -0.11 -3.66
C LEU A 109 8.77 1.29 -4.15
N PHE A 110 8.73 2.31 -3.29
CA PHE A 110 9.17 3.66 -3.64
C PHE A 110 10.65 3.70 -3.97
N VAL A 111 11.50 3.14 -3.10
CA VAL A 111 12.97 3.12 -3.28
C VAL A 111 13.35 2.37 -4.55
N ARG A 112 12.71 1.23 -4.83
CA ARG A 112 12.91 0.46 -6.07
C ARG A 112 12.59 1.31 -7.30
N GLY A 113 11.47 2.04 -7.28
CA GLY A 113 11.03 2.89 -8.39
C GLY A 113 11.92 4.12 -8.62
N LEU A 114 12.63 4.57 -7.59
CA LEU A 114 13.56 5.70 -7.68
C LEU A 114 14.92 5.33 -8.30
N ARG A 115 15.20 4.03 -8.51
CA ARG A 115 16.43 3.57 -9.16
C ARG A 115 16.47 4.00 -10.64
N PRO A 116 17.66 4.22 -11.22
CA PRO A 116 17.80 4.53 -12.62
C PRO A 116 17.13 3.47 -13.52
N GLY A 117 16.37 3.89 -14.52
CA GLY A 117 15.67 3.00 -15.45
C GLY A 117 14.38 2.38 -14.93
N LYS A 118 13.99 2.63 -13.68
CA LYS A 118 12.69 2.22 -13.11
C LYS A 118 11.78 3.44 -12.93
N THR A 119 10.49 3.17 -12.83
CA THR A 119 9.47 4.22 -12.62
C THR A 119 8.76 3.92 -11.30
N ASP A 120 8.75 4.89 -10.38
CA ASP A 120 7.99 4.77 -9.14
C ASP A 120 6.49 4.98 -9.37
N ILE A 121 5.68 4.57 -8.37
CA ILE A 121 4.22 4.62 -8.45
C ILE A 121 3.72 6.04 -8.73
N ILE A 122 4.27 7.05 -8.05
CA ILE A 122 3.84 8.44 -8.20
C ILE A 122 4.17 8.94 -9.59
N THR A 123 5.38 8.66 -10.06
CA THR A 123 5.83 9.01 -11.42
C THR A 123 4.96 8.30 -12.45
N HIS A 124 4.67 7.02 -12.30
CA HIS A 124 3.80 6.27 -13.21
C HIS A 124 2.40 6.88 -13.32
N ILE A 125 1.75 7.13 -12.18
CA ILE A 125 0.43 7.77 -12.14
C ILE A 125 0.50 9.17 -12.78
N ALA A 126 1.51 9.95 -12.39
CA ALA A 126 1.68 11.29 -12.89
C ALA A 126 1.83 11.37 -14.42
N TYR A 127 2.64 10.47 -15.01
CA TYR A 127 2.83 10.44 -16.47
C TYR A 127 1.65 9.83 -17.24
N THR A 128 0.90 8.91 -16.61
CA THR A 128 -0.33 8.38 -17.21
C THR A 128 -1.39 9.47 -17.34
N ILE A 129 -1.51 10.34 -16.33
CA ILE A 129 -2.47 11.44 -16.33
C ILE A 129 -2.02 12.55 -17.31
N ARG A 130 -0.74 12.85 -17.33
CA ARG A 130 -0.18 13.93 -18.15
C ARG A 130 1.26 13.61 -18.56
N PRO A 131 1.47 13.16 -19.82
CA PRO A 131 2.79 12.76 -20.30
C PRO A 131 3.75 13.96 -20.49
N ASP A 132 3.24 15.12 -20.96
CA ASP A 132 4.04 16.30 -21.22
C ASP A 132 4.25 17.12 -19.95
N ARG A 133 5.39 16.90 -19.29
CA ARG A 133 5.75 17.58 -18.04
C ARG A 133 7.04 18.38 -18.17
N SER A 134 7.06 19.54 -17.55
CA SER A 134 8.25 20.37 -17.46
C SER A 134 9.37 19.66 -16.65
N ARG A 135 10.62 20.07 -16.86
CA ARG A 135 11.76 19.57 -16.06
C ARG A 135 11.53 19.79 -14.56
N ARG A 136 10.94 20.92 -14.19
CA ARG A 136 10.63 21.29 -12.80
C ARG A 136 9.61 20.34 -12.17
N GLU A 137 8.52 20.02 -12.90
CA GLU A 137 7.52 19.05 -12.44
C GLU A 137 8.14 17.64 -12.24
N ARG A 138 9.01 17.21 -13.15
CA ARG A 138 9.69 15.91 -13.03
C ARG A 138 10.57 15.82 -11.77
N MET A 139 11.35 16.88 -11.50
CA MET A 139 12.17 16.94 -10.27
C MET A 139 11.29 16.93 -9.02
N TYR A 140 10.21 17.69 -9.02
CA TYR A 140 9.26 17.74 -7.92
C TYR A 140 8.65 16.36 -7.62
N ILE A 141 8.13 15.68 -8.65
CA ILE A 141 7.54 14.33 -8.50
C ILE A 141 8.54 13.35 -7.87
N ARG A 142 9.79 13.40 -8.32
CA ARG A 142 10.86 12.55 -7.75
C ARG A 142 11.17 12.89 -6.30
N THR A 143 11.16 14.17 -5.93
CA THR A 143 11.33 14.61 -4.55
C THR A 143 10.18 14.11 -3.68
N VAL A 144 8.94 14.23 -4.14
CA VAL A 144 7.76 13.70 -3.43
C VAL A 144 7.87 12.19 -3.22
N ALA A 145 8.32 11.44 -4.23
CA ALA A 145 8.53 9.99 -4.09
C ALA A 145 9.60 9.65 -3.03
N TRP A 146 10.69 10.43 -2.93
CA TRP A 146 11.68 10.30 -1.86
C TRP A 146 11.09 10.63 -0.49
N CYS A 147 10.27 11.67 -0.38
CA CYS A 147 9.60 12.01 0.88
C CYS A 147 8.65 10.89 1.33
N TRP A 148 7.89 10.28 0.41
CA TRP A 148 7.06 9.10 0.71
C TRP A 148 7.89 7.90 1.16
N ALA A 149 9.00 7.60 0.48
CA ALA A 149 9.90 6.53 0.88
C ALA A 149 10.44 6.75 2.30
N THR A 150 10.89 7.97 2.61
CA THR A 150 11.39 8.34 3.94
C THR A 150 10.30 8.22 5.00
N LEU A 151 9.09 8.74 4.74
CA LEU A 151 7.97 8.65 5.66
C LEU A 151 7.65 7.19 5.99
N MET A 152 7.48 6.34 4.96
CA MET A 152 7.18 4.92 5.15
C MET A 152 8.32 4.18 5.86
N GLY A 153 9.57 4.51 5.58
CA GLY A 153 10.74 3.95 6.25
C GLY A 153 10.79 4.30 7.74
N LEU A 154 10.55 5.56 8.08
CA LEU A 154 10.48 6.00 9.48
C LEU A 154 9.31 5.36 10.23
N MET A 155 8.15 5.30 9.60
CA MET A 155 6.98 4.63 10.19
C MET A 155 7.25 3.14 10.41
N SER A 156 7.88 2.47 9.46
CA SER A 156 8.29 1.06 9.60
C SER A 156 9.26 0.86 10.76
N ALA A 157 10.30 1.68 10.84
CA ALA A 157 11.29 1.61 11.92
C ALA A 157 10.64 1.85 13.31
N THR A 158 9.74 2.82 13.41
CA THR A 158 9.01 3.07 14.66
C THR A 158 8.08 1.91 15.03
N SER A 159 7.32 1.38 14.07
CA SER A 159 6.44 0.22 14.31
C SER A 159 7.24 -1.01 14.72
N PHE A 160 8.43 -1.22 14.12
CA PHE A 160 9.35 -2.28 14.50
C PHE A 160 9.85 -2.10 15.94
N THR A 161 10.29 -0.89 16.31
CA THR A 161 10.77 -0.61 17.68
C THR A 161 9.66 -0.85 18.71
N ILE A 162 8.45 -0.41 18.44
CA ILE A 162 7.29 -0.56 19.32
C ILE A 162 6.93 -2.06 19.52
N ALA A 163 7.20 -2.93 18.55
CA ALA A 163 6.97 -4.36 18.70
C ALA A 163 7.80 -4.99 19.84
N PHE A 164 8.93 -4.38 20.21
CA PHE A 164 9.81 -4.88 21.27
C PHE A 164 9.71 -4.12 22.58
N VAL A 165 9.18 -2.91 22.56
CA VAL A 165 9.04 -2.03 23.74
C VAL A 165 7.56 -1.92 24.10
N PRO A 166 7.11 -2.57 25.19
CA PRO A 166 5.72 -2.43 25.62
C PRO A 166 5.47 -0.98 26.07
N SER A 167 4.59 -0.29 25.34
CA SER A 167 4.29 1.11 25.61
C SER A 167 2.79 1.35 25.53
N GLY A 168 2.11 1.52 26.67
CA GLY A 168 0.66 1.68 26.80
C GLY A 168 0.03 2.69 25.82
N ALA A 169 -0.10 3.96 26.23
CA ALA A 169 -0.79 4.99 25.44
C ALA A 169 -0.13 5.30 24.09
N PHE A 170 1.22 5.30 24.04
CA PHE A 170 1.95 5.56 22.79
C PHE A 170 1.71 4.46 21.77
N TRP A 171 1.71 3.17 22.19
CA TRP A 171 1.39 2.05 21.31
C TRP A 171 0.00 2.20 20.70
N TRP A 172 -1.01 2.54 21.54
CA TRP A 172 -2.38 2.75 21.08
C TRP A 172 -2.47 3.85 20.03
N TRP A 173 -1.89 5.01 20.30
CA TRP A 173 -1.87 6.13 19.37
C TRP A 173 -1.17 5.77 18.07
N TRP A 174 0.00 5.14 18.18
CA TRP A 174 0.79 4.75 17.01
C TRP A 174 0.05 3.75 16.14
N MET A 175 -0.58 2.73 16.68
CA MET A 175 -1.21 1.66 15.90
C MET A 175 -2.56 2.05 15.31
N ASN A 176 -3.29 2.98 15.95
CA ASN A 176 -4.65 3.35 15.52
C ASN A 176 -4.73 4.67 14.78
N ILE A 177 -3.87 5.62 15.05
CA ILE A 177 -3.95 6.98 14.50
C ILE A 177 -2.82 7.24 13.50
N ALA A 178 -1.57 6.99 13.88
CA ALA A 178 -0.41 7.36 13.09
C ALA A 178 -0.39 6.78 11.67
N PRO A 179 -0.74 5.49 11.41
CA PRO A 179 -0.72 4.91 10.08
C PRO A 179 -1.68 5.56 9.09
N PHE A 180 -2.70 6.25 9.57
CA PHE A 180 -3.65 7.00 8.76
C PHE A 180 -3.34 8.50 8.78
N ALA A 181 -3.13 9.07 9.97
CA ALA A 181 -2.92 10.51 10.14
C ALA A 181 -1.65 11.02 9.45
N LEU A 182 -0.54 10.28 9.53
CA LEU A 182 0.72 10.69 8.94
C LEU A 182 0.68 10.69 7.39
N PRO A 183 0.24 9.62 6.71
CA PRO A 183 0.10 9.64 5.26
C PRO A 183 -0.91 10.68 4.76
N ILE A 184 -2.07 10.80 5.44
CA ILE A 184 -3.09 11.79 5.07
C ILE A 184 -2.55 13.21 5.26
N GLY A 185 -1.94 13.48 6.43
CA GLY A 185 -1.33 14.77 6.71
C GLY A 185 -0.24 15.13 5.71
N PHE A 186 0.64 14.17 5.37
CA PHE A 186 1.66 14.36 4.35
C PHE A 186 1.05 14.63 2.96
N PHE A 187 0.00 13.89 2.58
CA PHE A 187 -0.70 14.11 1.33
C PHE A 187 -1.33 15.51 1.24
N LEU A 188 -1.96 15.97 2.33
CA LEU A 188 -2.54 17.31 2.39
C LEU A 188 -1.46 18.41 2.32
N LEU A 189 -0.34 18.23 3.02
CA LEU A 189 0.79 19.16 2.97
C LEU A 189 1.41 19.19 1.56
N GLU A 190 1.59 18.04 0.92
CA GLU A 190 2.07 17.94 -0.46
C GLU A 190 1.12 18.65 -1.42
N TRP A 191 -0.19 18.41 -1.27
CA TRP A 191 -1.21 19.04 -2.10
C TRP A 191 -1.18 20.57 -1.97
N LEU A 192 -1.12 21.09 -0.74
CA LEU A 192 -0.98 22.53 -0.48
C LEU A 192 0.29 23.08 -1.11
N PHE A 193 1.44 22.43 -0.85
CA PHE A 193 2.73 22.85 -1.38
C PHE A 193 2.74 22.88 -2.91
N ARG A 194 2.14 21.87 -3.54
CA ARG A 194 1.99 21.82 -5.01
C ARG A 194 1.15 22.96 -5.56
N GLN A 195 0.09 23.37 -4.87
CA GLN A 195 -0.73 24.52 -5.28
C GLN A 195 0.08 25.83 -5.30
N PHE A 196 0.96 26.01 -4.31
CA PHE A 196 1.81 27.22 -4.24
C PHE A 196 2.99 27.16 -5.23
N TRP A 197 3.68 26.02 -5.27
CA TRP A 197 4.94 25.88 -5.99
C TRP A 197 4.77 25.68 -7.49
N LEU A 198 3.78 24.90 -7.91
CA LEU A 198 3.53 24.54 -9.32
C LEU A 198 2.29 25.25 -9.90
N HIS A 199 1.84 26.34 -9.30
CA HIS A 199 0.63 27.04 -9.71
C HIS A 199 0.61 27.43 -11.21
N LYS A 200 1.73 27.92 -11.73
CA LYS A 200 1.87 28.33 -13.14
C LYS A 200 1.82 27.12 -14.08
N GLU A 201 2.54 26.06 -13.73
CA GLU A 201 2.63 24.82 -14.51
C GLU A 201 1.28 24.07 -14.52
N ILE A 202 0.57 24.06 -13.39
CA ILE A 202 -0.75 23.45 -13.29
C ILE A 202 -1.75 24.18 -14.19
N LYS A 203 -1.75 25.52 -14.19
CA LYS A 203 -2.63 26.31 -15.06
C LYS A 203 -2.28 26.16 -16.55
N ALA A 204 -1.00 26.07 -16.90
CA ALA A 204 -0.55 25.92 -18.29
C ALA A 204 -0.85 24.52 -18.86
N GLY A 205 -1.08 23.54 -18.02
CA GLY A 205 -1.11 22.14 -18.40
C GLY A 205 -2.43 21.58 -18.95
N GLY A 206 -3.45 22.38 -19.08
CA GLY A 206 -4.77 21.93 -19.57
C GLY A 206 -5.54 21.04 -18.59
N PRO A 207 -6.75 20.61 -18.95
CA PRO A 207 -7.60 19.80 -18.10
C PRO A 207 -7.00 18.41 -17.86
N ILE A 208 -7.21 17.90 -16.64
CA ILE A 208 -6.81 16.54 -16.26
C ILE A 208 -7.78 15.55 -16.91
N ASP A 209 -7.24 14.60 -17.65
CA ASP A 209 -8.05 13.52 -18.23
C ASP A 209 -8.24 12.40 -17.19
N TRP A 210 -9.32 12.50 -16.41
CA TRP A 210 -9.70 11.53 -15.38
C TRP A 210 -10.00 10.14 -15.94
N THR A 211 -10.32 10.02 -17.24
CA THR A 211 -10.62 8.73 -17.85
C THR A 211 -9.39 7.84 -17.92
N ARG A 212 -8.20 8.43 -18.03
CA ARG A 212 -6.92 7.72 -18.04
C ARG A 212 -6.59 7.06 -16.70
N ILE A 213 -7.07 7.63 -15.58
CA ILE A 213 -6.82 7.06 -14.24
C ILE A 213 -7.48 5.68 -14.11
N ARG A 214 -8.66 5.50 -14.69
CA ARG A 214 -9.38 4.22 -14.65
C ARG A 214 -8.64 3.08 -15.38
N ASN A 215 -7.74 3.44 -16.28
CA ASN A 215 -6.98 2.49 -17.11
C ASN A 215 -5.55 2.27 -16.61
N ILE A 216 -5.20 2.76 -15.41
CA ILE A 216 -3.87 2.54 -14.83
C ILE A 216 -3.71 1.05 -14.50
N ASP A 217 -2.73 0.42 -15.16
CA ASP A 217 -2.36 -0.97 -14.89
C ASP A 217 -1.31 -1.01 -13.77
N PHE A 218 -1.79 -1.12 -12.54
CA PHE A 218 -0.92 -1.22 -11.35
C PHE A 218 -0.08 -2.49 -11.34
N LEU A 219 -0.49 -3.56 -12.06
CA LEU A 219 0.26 -4.81 -12.09
C LEU A 219 1.60 -4.67 -12.81
N ARG A 220 1.71 -3.75 -13.77
CA ARG A 220 2.98 -3.46 -14.45
C ARG A 220 4.08 -2.93 -13.52
N LEU A 221 3.72 -2.30 -12.40
CA LEU A 221 4.69 -1.80 -11.42
C LEU A 221 5.42 -2.92 -10.67
N PHE A 222 4.84 -4.12 -10.65
CA PHE A 222 5.40 -5.29 -9.96
C PHE A 222 6.14 -6.24 -10.90
N GLN A 223 6.08 -5.99 -12.21
CA GLN A 223 6.85 -6.79 -13.18
C GLN A 223 8.35 -6.48 -13.07
N PRO A 224 9.22 -7.49 -13.17
CA PRO A 224 10.67 -7.36 -13.04
C PRO A 224 11.31 -6.47 -14.11
#